data_e08d7db50ecfb6029f7f877e58d8f503
#
_entry.id   e08d7db50ecfb6029f7f877e58d8f503
#
_cell.length_a   1.000
_cell.length_b   1.000
_cell.length_c   1.000
_cell.angle_alpha   90.00
_cell.angle_beta   90.00
_cell.angle_gamma   90.00
#
_symmetry.space_group_name_H-M   'P 1'
#
loop_
_entity.id
_entity.type
_entity.pdbx_description
1 polymer ?
#
loop_
_entity_poly.entity_id
_entity_poly.type
_entity_poly.pdbx_seq_one_letter_code
_entity_poly.pdbx_strand_id
1 'polypeptide(L)' 'MDKKTLKVTLVRSPIGTRATHKATVLGLGLKKLHQTRELEDTPAVRGMITKVAYLVKVQA' A
#
# COMPACT_ATOMS: atom_id res chain seq x y z
N MET A 1 -6.57 23.84 -3.01
CA MET A 1 -6.90 22.67 -3.82
C MET A 1 -6.81 21.42 -2.97
N ASP A 2 -7.89 20.67 -2.96
CA ASP A 2 -7.96 19.51 -2.09
C ASP A 2 -7.21 18.35 -2.70
N LYS A 3 -6.18 17.91 -2.02
CA LYS A 3 -5.50 16.69 -2.40
C LYS A 3 -6.26 15.52 -1.80
N LYS A 4 -6.68 14.61 -2.65
CA LYS A 4 -7.30 13.38 -2.16
C LYS A 4 -6.23 12.48 -1.61
N THR A 5 -6.50 11.90 -0.47
CA THR A 5 -5.60 10.94 0.16
C THR A 5 -6.31 9.61 0.35
N LEU A 6 -5.52 8.56 0.42
CA LEU A 6 -5.97 7.21 0.67
C LEU A 6 -5.27 6.67 1.91
N LYS A 7 -6.00 5.93 2.72
CA LYS A 7 -5.41 5.20 3.82
C LYS A 7 -5.23 3.75 3.42
N VAL A 8 -4.01 3.27 3.52
CA VAL A 8 -3.66 1.90 3.15
C VAL A 8 -3.18 1.18 4.38
N THR A 9 -3.79 0.05 4.68
CA THR A 9 -3.44 -0.77 5.84
C THR A 9 -2.90 -2.10 5.36
N LEU A 10 -1.76 -2.50 5.86
CA LEU A 10 -1.17 -3.81 5.56
C LEU A 10 -1.92 -4.86 6.37
N VAL A 11 -2.72 -5.69 5.70
CA VAL A 11 -3.54 -6.70 6.37
C VAL A 11 -2.93 -8.10 6.30
N ARG A 12 -1.94 -8.30 5.43
CA ARG A 12 -1.22 -9.57 5.33
C ARG A 12 0.28 -9.31 5.28
N SER A 13 1.03 -10.18 5.91
CA SER A 13 2.49 -10.08 5.88
C SER A 13 3.02 -10.28 4.46
N PRO A 14 3.97 -9.43 4.01
CA PRO A 14 4.62 -9.65 2.71
C PRO A 14 5.64 -10.78 2.73
N ILE A 15 5.84 -11.42 3.87
CA ILE A 15 6.76 -12.56 3.97
C ILE A 15 6.25 -13.69 3.10
N GLY A 16 7.10 -14.24 2.25
CA GLY A 16 6.70 -15.31 1.33
C GLY A 16 6.14 -14.81 0.00
N THR A 17 5.98 -13.50 -0.18
CA THR A 17 5.56 -12.94 -1.45
C THR A 17 6.77 -12.70 -2.35
N ARG A 18 6.49 -12.38 -3.62
CA ARG A 18 7.56 -12.04 -4.56
C ARG A 18 8.32 -10.80 -4.07
N ALA A 19 9.62 -10.77 -4.36
CA ALA A 19 10.47 -9.65 -3.96
C ALA A 19 9.94 -8.31 -4.50
N THR A 20 9.38 -8.29 -5.72
CA THR A 20 8.80 -7.08 -6.32
C THR A 20 7.62 -6.58 -5.51
N HIS A 21 6.77 -7.48 -5.03
CA HIS A 21 5.61 -7.10 -4.21
C HIS A 21 6.06 -6.57 -2.85
N LYS A 22 7.04 -7.22 -2.24
CA LYS A 22 7.60 -6.74 -1.00
C LYS A 22 8.18 -5.33 -1.14
N ALA A 23 8.93 -5.10 -2.22
CA ALA A 23 9.49 -3.78 -2.51
C ALA A 23 8.39 -2.73 -2.71
N THR A 24 7.28 -3.11 -3.37
CA THR A 24 6.14 -2.22 -3.57
C THR A 24 5.49 -1.84 -2.25
N VAL A 25 5.31 -2.81 -1.37
CA VAL A 25 4.74 -2.55 -0.02
C VAL A 25 5.65 -1.60 0.76
N LEU A 26 6.95 -1.82 0.70
CA LEU A 26 7.91 -0.93 1.36
C LEU A 26 7.88 0.47 0.73
N GLY A 27 7.70 0.55 -0.58
CA GLY A 27 7.55 1.83 -1.28
C GLY A 27 6.32 2.59 -0.85
N LEU A 28 5.27 1.89 -0.43
CA LEU A 28 4.07 2.50 0.13
C LEU A 28 4.28 2.97 1.58
N GLY A 29 5.39 2.61 2.19
CA GLY A 29 5.67 2.95 3.57
C GLY A 29 5.15 1.97 4.60
N LEU A 30 4.68 0.81 4.15
CA LEU A 30 4.13 -0.22 5.03
C LEU A 30 5.22 -1.21 5.38
N LYS A 31 5.66 -1.20 6.61
CA LYS A 31 6.76 -2.05 7.07
C LYS A 31 6.29 -3.16 8.00
N LYS A 32 5.19 -2.94 8.69
CA LYS A 32 4.68 -3.89 9.69
C LYS A 32 3.24 -4.24 9.39
N LEU A 33 2.86 -5.44 9.79
CA LEU A 33 1.47 -5.89 9.69
C LEU A 33 0.56 -4.95 10.50
N HIS A 34 -0.60 -4.65 9.92
CA HIS A 34 -1.60 -3.74 10.48
C HIS A 34 -1.17 -2.28 10.55
N GLN A 35 -0.04 -1.93 9.93
CA GLN A 35 0.36 -0.54 9.81
C GLN A 35 -0.52 0.17 8.80
N THR A 36 -0.95 1.39 9.14
CA THR A 36 -1.74 2.22 8.24
C THR A 36 -0.91 3.43 7.82
N ARG A 37 -0.96 3.75 6.54
CA ARG A 37 -0.30 4.94 6.00
C ARG A 37 -1.30 5.73 5.17
N GLU A 38 -1.22 7.04 5.27
CA GLU A 38 -1.98 7.95 4.42
C GLU A 38 -1.11 8.36 3.25
N LEU A 39 -1.61 8.16 2.04
CA LEU A 39 -0.88 8.43 0.81
C LEU A 39 -1.71 9.30 -0.10
N GLU A 40 -1.07 10.08 -0.95
CA GLU A 40 -1.78 10.87 -1.95
C GLU A 40 -2.42 9.95 -2.99
N ASP A 41 -3.63 10.28 -3.39
CA ASP A 41 -4.34 9.55 -4.43
C ASP A 41 -3.81 9.95 -5.80
N THR A 42 -2.73 9.32 -6.21
CA THR A 42 -2.10 9.55 -7.51
C THR A 42 -2.13 8.27 -8.33
N PRO A 43 -2.04 8.37 -9.67
CA PRO A 43 -1.98 7.16 -10.51
C PRO A 43 -0.81 6.25 -10.14
N ALA A 44 0.33 6.80 -9.74
CA ALA A 44 1.48 5.99 -9.34
C ALA A 44 1.16 5.18 -8.08
N VAL A 45 0.58 5.82 -7.07
CA VAL A 45 0.19 5.15 -5.83
C VAL A 45 -0.88 4.09 -6.10
N ARG A 46 -1.87 4.42 -6.92
CA ARG A 46 -2.92 3.47 -7.28
C ARG A 46 -2.36 2.24 -7.99
N GLY A 47 -1.40 2.44 -8.88
CA GLY A 47 -0.73 1.33 -9.56
C GLY A 47 -0.01 0.42 -8.58
N MET A 48 0.69 0.99 -7.61
CA MET A 48 1.37 0.22 -6.57
C MET A 48 0.38 -0.56 -5.71
N ILE A 49 -0.72 0.08 -5.33
CA ILE A 49 -1.77 -0.55 -4.52
C ILE A 49 -2.40 -1.72 -5.27
N THR A 50 -2.72 -1.53 -6.55
CA THR A 50 -3.30 -2.59 -7.37
C THR A 50 -2.40 -3.82 -7.42
N LYS A 51 -1.10 -3.60 -7.49
CA LYS A 51 -0.13 -4.69 -7.55
C LYS A 51 -0.12 -5.54 -6.28
N VAL A 52 -0.38 -4.94 -5.15
CA VAL A 52 -0.35 -5.61 -3.84
C VAL A 52 -1.70 -5.57 -3.13
N ALA A 53 -2.78 -5.42 -3.89
CA ALA A 53 -4.12 -5.28 -3.33
C ALA A 53 -4.51 -6.47 -2.44
N TYR A 54 -3.96 -7.64 -2.72
CA TYR A 54 -4.23 -8.83 -1.91
C TYR A 54 -3.53 -8.80 -0.54
N LEU A 55 -2.62 -7.86 -0.34
CA LEU A 55 -1.87 -7.72 0.92
C LEU A 55 -2.37 -6.53 1.74
N VAL A 56 -3.07 -5.60 1.14
CA VAL A 56 -3.45 -4.35 1.77
C VAL A 56 -4.94 -4.08 1.63
N LYS A 57 -5.44 -3.24 2.53
CA LYS A 57 -6.81 -2.74 2.46
C LYS A 57 -6.75 -1.23 2.31
N VAL A 58 -7.52 -0.71 1.37
CA VAL A 58 -7.55 0.72 1.07
C VAL A 58 -8.85 1.33 1.56
N GLN A 59 -8.74 2.46 2.22
CA GLN A 59 -9.87 3.27 2.62
C GLN A 59 -9.70 4.68 2.04
N ALA A 60 -10.74 5.17 1.45
CA ALA A 60 -10.74 6.52 0.90
C ALA A 60 -10.95 7.57 1.98
#